data_0c174e875e97e8386f4af01b6c0fa532
#
_entry.id   0c174e875e97e8386f4af01b6c0fa532
#
_cell.length_a   1.000
_cell.length_b   1.000
_cell.length_c   1.000
_cell.angle_alpha   90.00
_cell.angle_beta   90.00
_cell.angle_gamma   90.00
#
_symmetry.space_group_name_H-M   'P 1'
#
loop_
_entity.id
_entity.type
_entity.pdbx_description
1 polymer ?
#
loop_
_entity_poly.entity_id
_entity_poly.type
_entity_poly.pdbx_seq_one_letter_code
_entity_poly.pdbx_strand_id
1 'polypeptide(L)'
;MILDVDYRPNLWGLAGHGAGDSRYMRSSAVSARLASVLPECDLIVGTEEELHVADVSEDTLDAIRRIRAAAPGATIVCKRGAMGCVAFAPGAIPERLEDGVSGPGFPVEVYNTLGAGDAFLSGFLRGWLGDEPLATCCAWANACGALAVSRLLCSPEFPSFAELQRFVRDGSPHHAVRLDAELNHLHRATTRCSASQRVVALAVTTARSWRPWPTRPAHRASASRPSRSSPWARPCASLPDALATGCCSTAPTGRAALFRVASHPELWLARPVERPGSRPFDFETPSLLGAHLAEWPVWQIVKCLCFYHPDDPEELRVRQERELLRLNDACRRVGRGMVVEIIAGKHGMLGNDTVAHVVGRLYDLGIRLDWWKLETQPSPRAWANIGDIIRARDPHRHGIVMLGLDAPLDDLVRAFAAAAREQLVRGFAVGRTIFAEPAQA
;
A
#
# COMPACT_ATOMS: atom_id res chain seq x y z
N MET A 1 31.82 8.30 5.69
CA MET A 1 31.37 7.59 4.45
C MET A 1 30.76 6.24 4.79
N ILE A 2 29.74 5.76 4.04
CA ILE A 2 29.13 4.43 4.23
C ILE A 2 29.52 3.58 3.03
N LEU A 3 30.02 2.35 3.28
CA LEU A 3 30.38 1.38 2.25
C LEU A 3 29.57 0.11 2.46
N ASP A 4 28.65 -0.24 1.55
CA ASP A 4 28.24 -1.64 1.34
C ASP A 4 29.16 -2.21 0.25
N VAL A 5 29.85 -3.30 0.57
CA VAL A 5 30.84 -3.87 -0.35
C VAL A 5 30.17 -4.36 -1.62
N ASP A 6 28.97 -4.95 -1.51
CA ASP A 6 28.10 -5.40 -2.62
C ASP A 6 28.87 -5.83 -3.89
N TYR A 7 29.79 -6.75 -3.72
CA TYR A 7 30.75 -7.12 -4.74
C TYR A 7 30.09 -7.78 -5.94
N ARG A 8 30.41 -7.27 -7.13
CA ARG A 8 29.91 -7.79 -8.43
C ARG A 8 31.09 -7.96 -9.38
N PRO A 9 31.59 -9.21 -9.59
CA PRO A 9 32.75 -9.44 -10.45
C PRO A 9 32.57 -8.95 -11.90
N ASN A 10 31.36 -8.93 -12.41
CA ASN A 10 31.05 -8.43 -13.76
C ASN A 10 31.38 -6.94 -13.94
N LEU A 11 31.19 -6.12 -12.90
CA LEU A 11 31.52 -4.69 -12.94
C LEU A 11 33.04 -4.45 -12.98
N TRP A 12 33.81 -5.43 -12.58
CA TRP A 12 35.27 -5.40 -12.59
C TRP A 12 35.88 -6.11 -13.79
N GLY A 13 35.05 -6.59 -14.75
CA GLY A 13 35.49 -7.32 -15.92
C GLY A 13 36.05 -8.72 -15.62
N LEU A 14 35.80 -9.27 -14.44
CA LEU A 14 36.32 -10.59 -14.01
C LEU A 14 35.42 -11.74 -14.43
N ALA A 15 34.16 -11.49 -14.72
CA ALA A 15 33.21 -12.49 -15.18
C ALA A 15 32.38 -11.95 -16.34
N GLY A 16 32.02 -12.82 -17.29
CA GLY A 16 31.15 -12.49 -18.41
C GLY A 16 29.66 -12.48 -18.01
N HIS A 17 28.82 -11.88 -18.86
CA HIS A 17 27.37 -12.00 -18.73
C HIS A 17 26.97 -13.47 -18.84
N GLY A 18 26.27 -14.00 -17.83
CA GLY A 18 25.86 -15.40 -17.74
C GLY A 18 26.71 -16.28 -16.81
N ALA A 19 27.82 -15.79 -16.29
CA ALA A 19 28.62 -16.47 -15.26
C ALA A 19 28.09 -16.19 -13.84
N GLY A 20 26.77 -16.15 -13.65
CA GLY A 20 26.12 -15.73 -12.42
C GLY A 20 26.45 -16.54 -11.16
N ASP A 21 26.93 -17.78 -11.34
CA ASP A 21 27.34 -18.67 -10.23
C ASP A 21 28.72 -18.31 -9.65
N SER A 22 29.55 -17.55 -10.39
CA SER A 22 30.89 -17.12 -9.96
C SER A 22 30.85 -15.76 -9.24
N ARG A 23 29.97 -15.62 -8.26
CA ARG A 23 29.68 -14.36 -7.58
C ARG A 23 30.83 -13.78 -6.77
N TYR A 24 31.75 -14.63 -6.27
CA TYR A 24 32.85 -14.25 -5.39
C TYR A 24 34.21 -14.57 -5.99
N MET A 25 34.57 -13.87 -7.03
CA MET A 25 35.88 -14.03 -7.69
C MET A 25 36.91 -13.12 -7.01
N ARG A 26 37.98 -13.73 -6.48
CA ARG A 26 39.05 -12.97 -5.86
C ARG A 26 39.87 -12.22 -6.90
N SER A 27 40.25 -11.01 -6.57
CA SER A 27 41.12 -10.16 -7.38
C SER A 27 41.91 -9.21 -6.48
N SER A 28 43.21 -9.32 -6.50
CA SER A 28 44.13 -8.44 -5.74
C SER A 28 43.94 -6.97 -6.15
N ALA A 29 43.62 -6.71 -7.42
CA ALA A 29 43.36 -5.35 -7.89
C ALA A 29 42.08 -4.76 -7.30
N VAL A 30 41.01 -5.55 -7.16
CA VAL A 30 39.76 -5.16 -6.50
C VAL A 30 40.02 -4.90 -5.03
N SER A 31 40.67 -5.83 -4.34
CA SER A 31 40.97 -5.68 -2.92
C SER A 31 41.83 -4.48 -2.62
N ALA A 32 42.85 -4.21 -3.44
CA ALA A 32 43.67 -2.98 -3.30
C ALA A 32 42.84 -1.72 -3.48
N ARG A 33 41.87 -1.72 -4.38
CA ARG A 33 40.97 -0.59 -4.61
C ARG A 33 40.02 -0.38 -3.42
N LEU A 34 39.42 -1.45 -2.91
CA LEU A 34 38.57 -1.41 -1.72
C LEU A 34 39.38 -0.94 -0.51
N ALA A 35 40.56 -1.50 -0.27
CA ALA A 35 41.46 -1.12 0.83
C ALA A 35 41.79 0.37 0.83
N SER A 36 41.88 1.00 -0.36
CA SER A 36 42.14 2.46 -0.45
C SER A 36 40.99 3.33 0.03
N VAL A 37 39.76 2.78 0.16
CA VAL A 37 38.55 3.51 0.58
C VAL A 37 38.21 3.26 2.05
N LEU A 38 38.63 2.11 2.60
CA LEU A 38 38.28 1.71 3.98
C LEU A 38 38.58 2.78 5.04
N PRO A 39 39.74 3.49 5.01
CA PRO A 39 40.06 4.51 6.04
C PRO A 39 39.09 5.68 6.11
N GLU A 40 38.36 5.94 5.02
CA GLU A 40 37.40 7.04 4.92
C GLU A 40 35.96 6.63 5.36
N CYS A 41 35.79 5.37 5.78
CA CYS A 41 34.49 4.84 6.10
C CYS A 41 34.16 5.01 7.59
N ASP A 42 32.92 5.42 7.88
CA ASP A 42 32.30 5.40 9.20
C ASP A 42 31.52 4.10 9.44
N LEU A 43 31.04 3.48 8.35
CA LEU A 43 30.31 2.22 8.36
C LEU A 43 30.74 1.37 7.16
N ILE A 44 31.09 0.10 7.43
CA ILE A 44 31.47 -0.90 6.43
C ILE A 44 30.55 -2.10 6.61
N VAL A 45 29.83 -2.50 5.55
CA VAL A 45 28.86 -3.60 5.55
C VAL A 45 29.22 -4.57 4.42
N GLY A 46 29.19 -5.87 4.70
CA GLY A 46 29.40 -6.90 3.68
C GLY A 46 28.97 -8.27 4.18
N THR A 47 28.81 -9.23 3.26
CA THR A 47 28.74 -10.64 3.62
C THR A 47 30.12 -11.15 4.04
N GLU A 48 30.20 -12.34 4.59
CA GLU A 48 31.49 -12.97 4.94
C GLU A 48 32.43 -12.96 3.72
N GLU A 49 31.93 -13.39 2.55
CA GLU A 49 32.70 -13.46 1.32
C GLU A 49 33.07 -12.07 0.75
N GLU A 50 32.20 -11.10 0.91
CA GLU A 50 32.46 -9.71 0.48
C GLU A 50 33.58 -9.08 1.34
N LEU A 51 33.59 -9.35 2.63
CA LEU A 51 34.68 -8.92 3.53
C LEU A 51 35.99 -9.63 3.18
N HIS A 52 35.93 -10.92 2.81
CA HIS A 52 37.13 -11.65 2.32
C HIS A 52 37.69 -11.00 1.04
N VAL A 53 36.83 -10.54 0.11
CA VAL A 53 37.28 -9.84 -1.09
C VAL A 53 37.87 -8.48 -0.74
N ALA A 54 37.31 -7.78 0.22
CA ALA A 54 37.81 -6.46 0.61
C ALA A 54 39.23 -6.50 1.17
N ASP A 55 39.65 -7.62 1.75
CA ASP A 55 40.96 -7.73 2.40
C ASP A 55 41.83 -8.95 1.98
N VAL A 56 41.46 -9.68 0.95
CA VAL A 56 42.24 -10.87 0.50
C VAL A 56 42.42 -11.93 1.59
N SER A 57 41.46 -12.08 2.49
CA SER A 57 41.46 -13.11 3.55
C SER A 57 40.61 -14.31 3.15
N GLU A 58 40.84 -15.47 3.77
CA GLU A 58 39.99 -16.66 3.69
C GLU A 58 39.18 -16.90 4.98
N ASP A 59 39.54 -16.18 6.01
CA ASP A 59 38.90 -16.24 7.33
C ASP A 59 38.18 -14.94 7.62
N THR A 60 36.90 -15.04 8.06
CA THR A 60 36.03 -13.88 8.31
C THR A 60 36.58 -13.03 9.46
N LEU A 61 37.09 -13.64 10.52
CA LEU A 61 37.62 -12.88 11.64
C LEU A 61 38.92 -12.16 11.27
N ASP A 62 39.81 -12.80 10.50
CA ASP A 62 41.00 -12.15 9.98
C ASP A 62 40.69 -11.00 9.03
N ALA A 63 39.69 -11.15 8.15
CA ALA A 63 39.22 -10.05 7.33
C ALA A 63 38.73 -8.87 8.17
N ILE A 64 37.90 -9.12 9.18
CA ILE A 64 37.40 -8.09 10.08
C ILE A 64 38.55 -7.40 10.85
N ARG A 65 39.54 -8.17 11.34
CA ARG A 65 40.71 -7.62 12.03
C ARG A 65 41.52 -6.65 11.17
N ARG A 66 41.76 -7.01 9.92
CA ARG A 66 42.52 -6.17 8.98
C ARG A 66 41.71 -4.94 8.53
N ILE A 67 40.39 -5.11 8.26
CA ILE A 67 39.52 -3.99 8.00
C ILE A 67 39.48 -3.04 9.20
N ARG A 68 39.40 -3.56 10.43
CA ARG A 68 39.48 -2.78 11.67
C ARG A 68 40.80 -2.02 11.77
N ALA A 69 41.94 -2.65 11.44
CA ALA A 69 43.24 -2.02 11.46
C ALA A 69 43.33 -0.87 10.43
N ALA A 70 42.72 -1.03 9.26
CA ALA A 70 42.65 0.00 8.23
C ALA A 70 41.64 1.13 8.55
N ALA A 71 40.53 0.81 9.23
CA ALA A 71 39.46 1.71 9.56
C ALA A 71 39.06 1.64 11.05
N PRO A 72 39.90 2.12 11.98
CA PRO A 72 39.67 1.98 13.42
C PRO A 72 38.45 2.73 13.93
N GLY A 73 38.02 3.77 13.23
CA GLY A 73 36.82 4.56 13.52
C GLY A 73 35.53 4.04 12.94
N ALA A 74 35.57 3.00 12.09
CA ALA A 74 34.37 2.51 11.42
C ALA A 74 33.58 1.50 12.26
N THR A 75 32.26 1.50 12.14
CA THR A 75 31.42 0.36 12.50
C THR A 75 31.54 -0.70 11.39
N ILE A 76 31.81 -1.95 11.73
CA ILE A 76 31.93 -3.05 10.75
C ILE A 76 30.76 -4.01 10.97
N VAL A 77 30.04 -4.34 9.90
CA VAL A 77 28.87 -5.24 9.93
C VAL A 77 29.08 -6.40 8.97
N CYS A 78 29.12 -7.60 9.52
CA CYS A 78 29.22 -8.85 8.78
C CYS A 78 27.83 -9.48 8.64
N LYS A 79 27.30 -9.55 7.40
CA LYS A 79 26.04 -10.23 7.04
C LYS A 79 26.31 -11.74 6.94
N ARG A 80 25.52 -12.57 7.62
CA ARG A 80 25.69 -14.03 7.69
C ARG A 80 24.46 -14.80 7.21
N GLY A 81 23.69 -14.21 6.32
CA GLY A 81 22.49 -14.79 5.74
C GLY A 81 21.46 -15.20 6.78
N ALA A 82 21.04 -16.47 6.77
CA ALA A 82 20.06 -17.00 7.72
C ALA A 82 20.54 -16.99 9.19
N MET A 83 21.85 -16.92 9.43
CA MET A 83 22.42 -16.79 10.77
C MET A 83 22.37 -15.36 11.33
N GLY A 84 21.89 -14.40 10.55
CA GLY A 84 21.79 -13.00 10.94
C GLY A 84 23.04 -12.19 10.63
N CYS A 85 23.55 -11.44 11.60
CA CYS A 85 24.74 -10.60 11.42
C CYS A 85 25.51 -10.41 12.73
N VAL A 86 26.74 -9.91 12.60
CA VAL A 86 27.57 -9.45 13.73
C VAL A 86 28.05 -8.04 13.41
N ALA A 87 27.90 -7.11 14.35
CA ALA A 87 28.35 -5.73 14.24
C ALA A 87 29.42 -5.40 15.27
N PHE A 88 30.50 -4.77 14.84
CA PHE A 88 31.61 -4.35 15.68
C PHE A 88 31.64 -2.82 15.76
N ALA A 89 31.52 -2.29 16.96
CA ALA A 89 31.68 -0.86 17.21
C ALA A 89 33.12 -0.38 16.87
N PRO A 90 33.35 0.91 16.63
CA PRO A 90 34.70 1.47 16.53
C PRO A 90 35.57 1.10 17.72
N GLY A 91 36.87 0.96 17.50
CA GLY A 91 37.83 0.73 18.60
C GLY A 91 38.72 -0.51 18.41
N ALA A 92 38.80 -1.37 19.42
CA ALA A 92 39.75 -2.48 19.48
C ALA A 92 39.57 -3.49 18.34
N ILE A 93 40.69 -4.15 17.99
CA ILE A 93 40.70 -5.27 17.06
C ILE A 93 40.05 -6.48 17.77
N PRO A 94 39.02 -7.14 17.21
CA PRO A 94 38.35 -8.24 17.86
C PRO A 94 39.23 -9.50 17.92
N GLU A 95 39.13 -10.24 19.00
CA GLU A 95 39.80 -11.53 19.15
C GLU A 95 38.92 -12.67 18.64
N ARG A 96 37.60 -12.54 18.74
CA ARG A 96 36.61 -13.53 18.34
C ARG A 96 35.42 -12.84 17.70
N LEU A 97 34.60 -13.59 16.95
CA LEU A 97 33.34 -13.06 16.35
C LEU A 97 32.33 -12.67 17.44
N GLU A 98 32.36 -13.33 18.59
CA GLU A 98 31.48 -13.06 19.73
C GLU A 98 31.78 -11.73 20.44
N ASP A 99 32.90 -11.10 20.15
CA ASP A 99 33.24 -9.76 20.67
C ASP A 99 32.38 -8.69 20.00
N GLY A 100 31.75 -9.01 18.86
CA GLY A 100 30.75 -8.16 18.19
C GLY A 100 29.35 -8.33 18.76
N VAL A 101 28.50 -7.35 18.47
CA VAL A 101 27.07 -7.41 18.79
C VAL A 101 26.38 -8.33 17.78
N SER A 102 25.89 -9.47 18.25
CA SER A 102 25.18 -10.44 17.41
C SER A 102 23.73 -10.02 17.20
N GLY A 103 23.27 -10.02 15.95
CA GLY A 103 21.87 -9.91 15.57
C GLY A 103 21.38 -11.26 15.00
N PRO A 104 20.47 -11.97 15.68
CA PRO A 104 19.97 -13.25 15.20
C PRO A 104 19.19 -13.10 13.90
N GLY A 105 19.25 -14.12 13.03
CA GLY A 105 18.43 -14.20 11.83
C GLY A 105 16.97 -14.52 12.13
N PHE A 106 16.11 -14.31 11.15
CA PHE A 106 14.71 -14.69 11.21
C PHE A 106 14.46 -15.93 10.34
N PRO A 107 13.82 -16.99 10.87
CA PRO A 107 13.53 -18.20 10.10
C PRO A 107 12.37 -17.97 9.16
N VAL A 108 12.67 -17.61 7.91
CA VAL A 108 11.69 -17.34 6.86
C VAL A 108 11.96 -18.17 5.61
N GLU A 109 10.92 -18.45 4.83
CA GLU A 109 11.06 -19.04 3.51
C GLU A 109 11.62 -17.98 2.54
N VAL A 110 12.74 -18.34 1.91
CA VAL A 110 13.36 -17.48 0.88
C VAL A 110 12.63 -17.67 -0.44
N TYR A 111 11.96 -16.62 -0.89
CA TYR A 111 11.24 -16.60 -2.16
C TYR A 111 12.05 -15.92 -3.26
N ASN A 112 12.76 -14.83 -2.91
CA ASN A 112 13.62 -14.09 -3.82
C ASN A 112 14.75 -13.42 -3.03
N THR A 113 15.99 -13.56 -3.47
CA THR A 113 17.15 -12.96 -2.79
C THR A 113 17.49 -11.55 -3.29
N LEU A 114 16.86 -11.09 -4.37
CA LEU A 114 17.16 -9.79 -4.97
C LEU A 114 16.79 -8.64 -4.02
N GLY A 115 17.76 -7.77 -3.75
CA GLY A 115 17.58 -6.62 -2.86
C GLY A 115 17.64 -6.94 -1.36
N ALA A 116 17.93 -8.18 -0.96
CA ALA A 116 18.04 -8.54 0.44
C ALA A 116 19.12 -7.73 1.18
N GLY A 117 20.28 -7.51 0.53
CA GLY A 117 21.37 -6.68 1.05
C GLY A 117 20.95 -5.22 1.23
N ASP A 118 20.29 -4.64 0.24
CA ASP A 118 19.78 -3.25 0.28
C ASP A 118 18.73 -3.08 1.40
N ALA A 119 17.81 -4.03 1.54
CA ALA A 119 16.82 -4.03 2.61
C ALA A 119 17.48 -4.15 3.99
N PHE A 120 18.45 -5.06 4.13
CA PHE A 120 19.26 -5.20 5.34
C PHE A 120 19.93 -3.87 5.69
N LEU A 121 20.66 -3.27 4.75
CA LEU A 121 21.35 -2.00 4.97
C LEU A 121 20.36 -0.89 5.33
N SER A 122 19.20 -0.82 4.70
CA SER A 122 18.19 0.19 5.02
C SER A 122 17.70 0.09 6.47
N GLY A 123 17.48 -1.14 6.96
CA GLY A 123 17.12 -1.41 8.35
C GLY A 123 18.24 -1.05 9.32
N PHE A 124 19.48 -1.38 8.98
CA PHE A 124 20.65 -1.02 9.79
C PHE A 124 20.82 0.50 9.89
N LEU A 125 20.80 1.18 8.75
CA LEU A 125 20.95 2.64 8.67
C LEU A 125 19.84 3.39 9.40
N ARG A 126 18.62 2.88 9.39
CA ARG A 126 17.51 3.47 10.13
C ARG A 126 17.82 3.58 11.63
N GLY A 127 18.43 2.53 12.20
CA GLY A 127 18.84 2.53 13.60
C GLY A 127 20.12 3.34 13.81
N TRP A 128 21.14 3.07 13.02
CA TRP A 128 22.47 3.66 13.18
C TRP A 128 22.47 5.20 13.04
N LEU A 129 21.73 5.75 12.08
CA LEU A 129 21.55 7.19 11.92
C LEU A 129 20.62 7.82 12.98
N GLY A 130 19.87 6.99 13.69
CA GLY A 130 19.01 7.40 14.80
C GLY A 130 19.67 7.20 16.17
N ASP A 131 20.98 6.91 16.21
CA ASP A 131 21.75 6.64 17.44
C ASP A 131 21.18 5.50 18.30
N GLU A 132 20.50 4.53 17.66
CA GLU A 132 19.98 3.34 18.35
C GLU A 132 21.13 2.40 18.72
N PRO A 133 20.99 1.59 19.78
CA PRO A 133 21.96 0.55 20.13
C PRO A 133 22.23 -0.39 18.95
N LEU A 134 23.49 -0.85 18.78
CA LEU A 134 23.85 -1.76 17.69
C LEU A 134 23.01 -3.04 17.66
N ALA A 135 22.55 -3.54 18.79
CA ALA A 135 21.65 -4.69 18.87
C ALA A 135 20.31 -4.40 18.17
N THR A 136 19.76 -3.20 18.35
CA THR A 136 18.55 -2.73 17.64
C THR A 136 18.81 -2.60 16.15
N CYS A 137 19.95 -1.99 15.77
CA CYS A 137 20.34 -1.84 14.37
C CYS A 137 20.43 -3.21 13.67
N CYS A 138 21.06 -4.19 14.31
CA CYS A 138 21.18 -5.55 13.80
C CYS A 138 19.81 -6.26 13.69
N ALA A 139 18.95 -6.12 14.70
CA ALA A 139 17.61 -6.71 14.67
C ALA A 139 16.77 -6.13 13.54
N TRP A 140 16.78 -4.81 13.35
CA TRP A 140 16.06 -4.14 12.25
C TRP A 140 16.63 -4.53 10.88
N ALA A 141 17.93 -4.60 10.74
CA ALA A 141 18.59 -5.02 9.53
C ALA A 141 18.18 -6.45 9.11
N ASN A 142 18.29 -7.40 10.03
CA ASN A 142 17.93 -8.80 9.77
C ASN A 142 16.44 -8.96 9.46
N ALA A 143 15.57 -8.23 10.17
CA ALA A 143 14.14 -8.25 9.91
C ALA A 143 13.78 -7.67 8.54
N CYS A 144 14.41 -6.55 8.12
CA CYS A 144 14.23 -5.98 6.78
C CYS A 144 14.69 -6.97 5.70
N GLY A 145 15.85 -7.61 5.87
CA GLY A 145 16.35 -8.63 4.96
C GLY A 145 15.39 -9.82 4.86
N ALA A 146 14.89 -10.32 6.01
CA ALA A 146 13.95 -11.44 6.08
C ALA A 146 12.62 -11.12 5.38
N LEU A 147 12.06 -9.93 5.60
CA LEU A 147 10.85 -9.47 4.93
C LEU A 147 11.06 -9.34 3.41
N ALA A 148 12.20 -8.80 2.98
CA ALA A 148 12.52 -8.66 1.56
C ALA A 148 12.66 -10.01 0.85
N VAL A 149 13.40 -10.97 1.42
CA VAL A 149 13.56 -12.31 0.79
C VAL A 149 12.27 -13.12 0.74
N SER A 150 11.29 -12.77 1.55
CA SER A 150 9.98 -13.44 1.57
C SER A 150 9.05 -12.97 0.45
N ARG A 151 9.44 -11.97 -0.36
CA ARG A 151 8.62 -11.33 -1.38
C ARG A 151 9.25 -11.41 -2.76
N LEU A 152 8.46 -11.10 -3.80
CA LEU A 152 8.89 -11.27 -5.19
C LEU A 152 9.76 -10.10 -5.68
N LEU A 153 9.41 -8.87 -5.33
CA LEU A 153 10.04 -7.67 -5.87
C LEU A 153 11.11 -7.12 -4.91
N CYS A 154 11.99 -6.29 -5.43
CA CYS A 154 13.03 -5.59 -4.68
C CYS A 154 12.45 -4.38 -3.89
N SER A 155 12.92 -3.18 -4.15
CA SER A 155 12.57 -1.98 -3.35
C SER A 155 11.08 -1.69 -3.17
N PRO A 156 10.15 -1.99 -4.10
CA PRO A 156 8.73 -1.81 -3.85
C PRO A 156 8.15 -2.69 -2.73
N GLU A 157 8.86 -3.78 -2.39
CA GLU A 157 8.46 -4.74 -1.35
C GLU A 157 9.26 -4.58 -0.04
N PHE A 158 10.11 -3.55 0.05
CA PHE A 158 10.80 -3.27 1.31
C PHE A 158 9.80 -2.86 2.39
N PRO A 159 9.99 -3.31 3.63
CA PRO A 159 9.04 -3.04 4.69
C PRO A 159 8.99 -1.55 5.04
N SER A 160 7.81 -1.08 5.38
CA SER A 160 7.68 0.18 6.10
C SER A 160 8.18 0.04 7.55
N PHE A 161 8.41 1.16 8.22
CA PHE A 161 8.85 1.12 9.62
C PHE A 161 7.80 0.50 10.55
N ALA A 162 6.51 0.75 10.30
CA ALA A 162 5.42 0.15 11.07
C ALA A 162 5.40 -1.38 10.92
N GLU A 163 5.63 -1.88 9.71
CA GLU A 163 5.72 -3.31 9.43
C GLU A 163 6.96 -3.94 10.08
N LEU A 164 8.11 -3.27 9.96
CA LEU A 164 9.34 -3.69 10.63
C LEU A 164 9.15 -3.85 12.14
N GLN A 165 8.59 -2.83 12.79
CA GLN A 165 8.32 -2.87 14.23
C GLN A 165 7.37 -4.00 14.61
N ARG A 166 6.31 -4.23 13.83
CA ARG A 166 5.36 -5.32 14.04
C ARG A 166 6.06 -6.68 13.94
N PHE A 167 6.85 -6.86 12.87
CA PHE A 167 7.55 -8.12 12.63
C PHE A 167 8.62 -8.42 13.69
N VAL A 168 9.40 -7.43 14.10
CA VAL A 168 10.40 -7.58 15.17
C VAL A 168 9.76 -7.93 16.52
N ARG A 169 8.61 -7.33 16.83
CA ARG A 169 7.91 -7.54 18.11
C ARG A 169 7.21 -8.90 18.18
N ASP A 170 6.48 -9.26 17.14
CA ASP A 170 5.52 -10.36 17.16
C ASP A 170 5.89 -11.53 16.23
N GLY A 171 6.83 -11.31 15.30
CA GLY A 171 7.17 -12.28 14.27
C GLY A 171 6.03 -12.52 13.28
N SER A 172 6.03 -13.70 12.66
CA SER A 172 4.96 -14.23 11.83
C SER A 172 4.67 -15.68 12.19
N PRO A 173 3.40 -16.13 12.22
CA PRO A 173 3.05 -17.53 12.38
C PRO A 173 3.40 -18.38 11.15
N HIS A 174 3.81 -17.75 10.05
CA HIS A 174 4.13 -18.39 8.79
C HIS A 174 5.63 -18.26 8.48
N HIS A 175 6.33 -19.35 8.18
CA HIS A 175 7.65 -19.27 7.58
C HIS A 175 7.63 -18.56 6.23
N ALA A 176 6.61 -18.84 5.42
CA ALA A 176 6.31 -18.09 4.20
C ALA A 176 5.58 -16.79 4.56
N VAL A 177 6.32 -15.76 4.97
CA VAL A 177 5.77 -14.48 5.47
C VAL A 177 4.82 -13.82 4.47
N ARG A 178 4.98 -14.07 3.16
CA ARG A 178 4.04 -13.62 2.13
C ARG A 178 2.60 -14.15 2.29
N LEU A 179 2.39 -15.18 3.14
CA LEU A 179 1.06 -15.72 3.47
C LEU A 179 0.47 -15.07 4.73
N ASP A 180 1.24 -14.26 5.45
CA ASP A 180 0.75 -13.53 6.62
C ASP A 180 -0.16 -12.37 6.18
N ALA A 181 -1.46 -12.55 6.41
CA ALA A 181 -2.47 -11.58 5.97
C ALA A 181 -2.35 -10.23 6.70
N GLU A 182 -1.90 -10.23 7.96
CA GLU A 182 -1.73 -9.02 8.76
C GLU A 182 -0.52 -8.21 8.29
N LEU A 183 0.65 -8.85 8.11
CA LEU A 183 1.85 -8.20 7.59
C LEU A 183 1.62 -7.69 6.16
N ASN A 184 0.94 -8.45 5.30
CA ASN A 184 0.61 -8.02 3.96
C ASN A 184 -0.35 -6.82 3.94
N HIS A 185 -1.33 -6.80 4.85
CA HIS A 185 -2.21 -5.65 4.98
C HIS A 185 -1.43 -4.41 5.44
N LEU A 186 -0.60 -4.57 6.47
CA LEU A 186 0.22 -3.48 7.01
C LEU A 186 1.19 -2.94 5.97
N HIS A 187 1.88 -3.82 5.25
CA HIS A 187 2.74 -3.44 4.13
C HIS A 187 1.98 -2.57 3.13
N ARG A 188 0.85 -3.09 2.63
CA ARG A 188 0.02 -2.40 1.64
C ARG A 188 -0.50 -1.05 2.14
N ALA A 189 -0.91 -0.98 3.41
CA ALA A 189 -1.47 0.24 3.98
C ALA A 189 -0.44 1.33 4.25
N THR A 190 0.83 0.96 4.43
CA THR A 190 1.90 1.88 4.85
C THR A 190 2.95 2.18 3.79
N THR A 191 3.05 1.38 2.72
CA THR A 191 4.00 1.60 1.61
C THR A 191 3.36 2.28 0.40
N ARG A 192 2.04 2.16 0.24
CA ARG A 192 1.34 2.87 -0.82
C ARG A 192 1.25 4.35 -0.48
N CYS A 193 1.81 5.17 -1.34
CA CYS A 193 1.61 6.61 -1.27
C CYS A 193 0.13 6.91 -1.51
N SER A 194 -0.62 7.15 -0.43
CA SER A 194 -1.90 7.83 -0.54
C SER A 194 -1.63 9.30 -0.71
N ALA A 195 -1.71 9.77 -1.94
CA ALA A 195 -1.52 11.18 -2.23
C ALA A 195 -2.61 12.07 -1.60
N SER A 196 -3.72 11.49 -1.15
CA SER A 196 -4.89 12.28 -0.75
C SER A 196 -5.16 12.18 0.74
N GLN A 197 -4.76 13.20 1.49
CA GLN A 197 -5.25 13.39 2.86
C GLN A 197 -6.74 13.76 2.90
N ARG A 198 -7.28 14.32 1.80
CA ARG A 198 -8.69 14.67 1.63
C ARG A 198 -9.20 14.19 0.28
N VAL A 199 -10.45 13.71 0.25
CA VAL A 199 -11.11 13.23 -0.96
C VAL A 199 -12.34 14.08 -1.26
N VAL A 200 -12.31 14.86 -2.33
CA VAL A 200 -13.46 15.56 -2.87
C VAL A 200 -13.79 14.92 -4.20
N ALA A 201 -14.74 13.97 -4.18
CA ALA A 201 -15.02 13.14 -5.34
C ALA A 201 -16.39 13.44 -5.95
N LEU A 202 -16.43 13.40 -7.28
CA LEU A 202 -17.64 13.46 -8.05
C LEU A 202 -18.11 12.03 -8.35
N ALA A 203 -19.26 11.63 -7.81
CA ALA A 203 -19.85 10.33 -8.06
C ALA A 203 -20.70 10.34 -9.32
N VAL A 204 -20.16 9.85 -10.42
CA VAL A 204 -20.90 9.68 -11.69
C VAL A 204 -21.35 8.22 -11.77
N THR A 205 -22.66 8.00 -11.63
CA THR A 205 -23.25 6.66 -11.86
C THR A 205 -24.00 6.69 -13.19
N THR A 206 -23.70 5.74 -14.05
CA THR A 206 -24.41 5.56 -15.32
C THR A 206 -25.56 4.56 -15.18
N ALA A 207 -26.02 4.33 -13.98
CA ALA A 207 -27.17 3.46 -13.76
C ALA A 207 -28.45 4.03 -14.38
N ARG A 208 -29.36 3.14 -14.69
CA ARG A 208 -30.70 3.31 -15.29
C ARG A 208 -31.55 4.53 -14.83
N SER A 209 -31.03 5.39 -13.97
CA SER A 209 -31.68 6.62 -13.51
C SER A 209 -31.53 7.81 -14.48
N TRP A 210 -30.66 7.70 -15.46
CA TRP A 210 -30.65 8.64 -16.58
C TRP A 210 -31.75 8.21 -17.55
N ARG A 211 -32.92 8.80 -17.43
CA ARG A 211 -33.86 8.76 -18.54
C ARG A 211 -33.17 9.33 -19.78
N PRO A 212 -33.33 8.69 -20.96
CA PRO A 212 -32.80 9.30 -22.17
C PRO A 212 -33.34 10.75 -22.24
N TRP A 213 -32.39 11.67 -22.38
CA TRP A 213 -32.74 13.05 -22.65
C TRP A 213 -33.75 13.08 -23.79
N PRO A 214 -34.91 13.78 -23.69
CA PRO A 214 -35.82 13.94 -24.80
C PRO A 214 -35.04 14.56 -25.96
N THR A 215 -34.88 13.80 -27.04
CA THR A 215 -34.26 14.28 -28.26
C THR A 215 -35.11 15.41 -28.78
N ARG A 216 -34.66 16.65 -28.62
CA ARG A 216 -35.26 17.78 -29.35
C ARG A 216 -35.22 17.42 -30.84
N PRO A 217 -36.33 17.62 -31.57
CA PRO A 217 -36.35 17.41 -33.01
C PRO A 217 -35.27 18.27 -33.64
N ALA A 218 -34.48 17.65 -34.52
CA ALA A 218 -33.38 18.28 -35.19
C ALA A 218 -33.91 19.43 -36.09
N HIS A 219 -33.79 20.66 -35.63
CA HIS A 219 -33.79 21.77 -36.55
C HIS A 219 -32.53 21.70 -37.39
N ARG A 220 -32.70 21.44 -38.70
CA ARG A 220 -31.63 21.58 -39.70
C ARG A 220 -31.14 23.02 -39.66
N ALA A 221 -29.93 23.22 -39.16
CA ALA A 221 -29.16 24.42 -39.39
C ALA A 221 -27.78 23.97 -39.88
N SER A 222 -27.43 24.55 -41.03
CA SER A 222 -26.23 24.33 -41.81
C SER A 222 -24.93 24.54 -41.05
N ALA A 223 -24.00 23.65 -41.32
CA ALA A 223 -22.56 23.78 -41.35
C ALA A 223 -21.87 24.97 -40.64
N SER A 224 -21.37 24.74 -39.47
CA SER A 224 -20.00 25.04 -39.02
C SER A 224 -19.77 24.30 -37.69
N ARG A 225 -18.82 23.37 -37.68
CA ARG A 225 -18.44 22.64 -36.47
C ARG A 225 -17.69 23.59 -35.54
N PRO A 226 -18.26 23.98 -34.38
CA PRO A 226 -17.44 24.36 -33.26
C PRO A 226 -17.03 23.04 -32.54
N SER A 227 -15.77 22.92 -32.28
CA SER A 227 -15.23 21.91 -31.39
C SER A 227 -15.94 21.98 -30.04
N ARG A 228 -16.93 21.11 -29.81
CA ARG A 228 -17.56 20.98 -28.51
C ARG A 228 -16.57 20.32 -27.57
N SER A 229 -15.80 21.13 -26.88
CA SER A 229 -15.18 20.71 -25.62
C SER A 229 -16.31 20.33 -24.66
N SER A 230 -16.44 19.06 -24.36
CA SER A 230 -17.30 18.55 -23.28
C SER A 230 -17.06 19.40 -22.03
N PRO A 231 -18.07 19.82 -21.26
CA PRO A 231 -17.89 20.55 -20.01
C PRO A 231 -17.02 19.77 -19.01
N TRP A 232 -16.81 18.49 -19.25
CA TRP A 232 -15.91 17.60 -18.52
C TRP A 232 -14.41 17.76 -18.86
N ALA A 233 -14.06 18.57 -19.84
CA ALA A 233 -12.69 18.75 -20.32
C ALA A 233 -11.96 19.94 -19.70
N ARG A 234 -12.55 20.63 -18.73
CA ARG A 234 -11.79 21.62 -17.95
C ARG A 234 -11.10 20.91 -16.80
N PRO A 235 -9.76 20.88 -16.77
CA PRO A 235 -9.06 20.47 -15.56
C PRO A 235 -9.43 21.47 -14.47
N CYS A 236 -9.81 20.97 -13.29
CA CYS A 236 -9.93 21.79 -12.09
C CYS A 236 -8.51 22.23 -11.66
N ALA A 237 -7.93 23.16 -12.40
CA ALA A 237 -6.57 23.65 -12.22
C ALA A 237 -6.40 24.65 -11.05
N SER A 238 -7.42 24.80 -10.18
CA SER A 238 -7.39 25.84 -9.14
C SER A 238 -7.76 25.40 -7.72
N LEU A 239 -7.74 24.09 -7.44
CA LEU A 239 -7.87 23.61 -6.05
C LEU A 239 -6.54 23.02 -5.61
N PRO A 240 -5.78 23.72 -4.75
CA PRO A 240 -4.65 23.09 -4.07
C PRO A 240 -5.21 22.04 -3.11
N ASP A 241 -4.58 20.88 -3.06
CA ASP A 241 -4.85 19.76 -2.19
C ASP A 241 -6.08 18.88 -2.55
N ALA A 242 -5.77 17.85 -3.35
CA ALA A 242 -6.55 16.63 -3.51
C ALA A 242 -7.90 16.74 -4.19
N LEU A 243 -7.91 16.80 -5.49
CA LEU A 243 -9.11 16.54 -6.26
C LEU A 243 -9.19 15.05 -6.60
N ALA A 244 -10.17 14.40 -6.01
CA ALA A 244 -10.50 13.04 -6.36
C ALA A 244 -11.73 13.04 -7.27
N THR A 245 -11.60 12.52 -8.46
CA THR A 245 -12.70 12.48 -9.41
C THR A 245 -13.29 11.08 -9.52
N GLY A 246 -14.52 11.00 -9.23
CA GLY A 246 -15.59 10.13 -9.66
C GLY A 246 -15.44 8.63 -9.80
N CYS A 247 -16.46 7.93 -9.30
CA CYS A 247 -16.80 6.57 -9.74
C CYS A 247 -17.27 6.64 -11.21
N CYS A 248 -16.54 6.06 -12.14
CA CYS A 248 -17.01 5.84 -13.50
C CYS A 248 -17.61 4.44 -13.59
N SER A 249 -18.84 4.35 -14.12
CA SER A 249 -19.44 3.08 -14.45
C SER A 249 -18.74 2.43 -15.65
N THR A 250 -18.80 1.11 -15.72
CA THR A 250 -18.36 0.31 -16.88
C THR A 250 -19.28 0.42 -18.08
N ALA A 251 -20.44 1.07 -17.95
CA ALA A 251 -21.37 1.27 -19.05
C ALA A 251 -20.73 2.04 -20.23
N PRO A 252 -21.15 1.82 -21.48
CA PRO A 252 -20.55 2.41 -22.68
C PRO A 252 -20.37 3.93 -22.63
N THR A 253 -21.29 4.63 -21.97
CA THR A 253 -21.27 6.09 -21.79
C THR A 253 -20.20 6.58 -20.81
N GLY A 254 -19.80 5.76 -19.83
CA GLY A 254 -18.74 6.08 -18.85
C GLY A 254 -17.33 5.78 -19.36
N ARG A 255 -17.20 4.94 -20.39
CA ARG A 255 -15.89 4.49 -20.90
C ARG A 255 -15.04 5.65 -21.41
N ALA A 256 -15.61 6.58 -22.17
CA ALA A 256 -14.88 7.73 -22.70
C ALA A 256 -14.37 8.66 -21.58
N ALA A 257 -15.18 8.87 -20.54
CA ALA A 257 -14.76 9.63 -19.36
C ALA A 257 -13.65 8.91 -18.59
N LEU A 258 -13.78 7.59 -18.42
CA LEU A 258 -12.76 6.75 -17.79
C LEU A 258 -11.41 6.83 -18.51
N PHE A 259 -11.39 6.73 -19.85
CA PHE A 259 -10.15 6.83 -20.61
C PHE A 259 -9.48 8.20 -20.50
N ARG A 260 -10.26 9.28 -20.41
CA ARG A 260 -9.72 10.63 -20.20
C ARG A 260 -9.10 10.77 -18.81
N VAL A 261 -9.75 10.25 -17.78
CA VAL A 261 -9.28 10.31 -16.40
C VAL A 261 -8.12 9.32 -16.17
N ALA A 262 -8.04 8.25 -16.96
CA ALA A 262 -7.00 7.24 -16.84
C ALA A 262 -5.58 7.75 -17.11
N SER A 263 -5.42 8.89 -17.82
CA SER A 263 -4.13 9.56 -18.01
C SER A 263 -3.70 10.43 -16.81
N HIS A 264 -4.50 10.49 -15.74
CA HIS A 264 -4.30 11.33 -14.58
C HIS A 264 -4.16 10.49 -13.30
N PRO A 265 -2.99 9.88 -13.04
CA PRO A 265 -2.78 9.02 -11.88
C PRO A 265 -2.86 9.76 -10.53
N GLU A 266 -2.77 11.09 -10.55
CA GLU A 266 -2.96 11.96 -9.40
C GLU A 266 -4.42 12.03 -8.91
N LEU A 267 -5.39 11.59 -9.74
CA LEU A 267 -6.79 11.59 -9.40
C LEU A 267 -7.19 10.32 -8.64
N TRP A 268 -7.95 10.49 -7.56
CA TRP A 268 -8.55 9.37 -6.84
C TRP A 268 -9.71 8.79 -7.67
N LEU A 269 -9.47 7.70 -8.37
CA LEU A 269 -10.45 7.06 -9.26
C LEU A 269 -10.93 5.73 -8.69
N ALA A 270 -12.20 5.68 -8.29
CA ALA A 270 -12.85 4.45 -7.83
C ALA A 270 -13.83 3.93 -8.87
N ARG A 271 -13.63 2.69 -9.33
CA ARG A 271 -14.47 2.02 -10.35
C ARG A 271 -15.37 0.98 -9.72
N PRO A 272 -16.67 0.99 -10.04
CA PRO A 272 -17.59 -0.02 -9.55
C PRO A 272 -17.37 -1.38 -10.23
N VAL A 273 -17.58 -2.45 -9.48
CA VAL A 273 -17.56 -3.84 -9.94
C VAL A 273 -18.89 -4.53 -9.77
N GLU A 274 -19.77 -3.93 -8.96
CA GLU A 274 -21.09 -4.47 -8.68
C GLU A 274 -22.08 -4.18 -9.80
N ARG A 275 -23.06 -5.08 -9.95
CA ARG A 275 -24.25 -4.85 -10.75
C ARG A 275 -25.13 -3.80 -10.05
N PRO A 276 -25.44 -2.68 -10.70
CA PRO A 276 -26.17 -1.59 -10.06
C PRO A 276 -27.50 -2.03 -9.46
N GLY A 277 -27.69 -1.72 -8.16
CA GLY A 277 -28.94 -1.98 -7.43
C GLY A 277 -29.18 -3.43 -7.06
N SER A 278 -28.23 -4.33 -7.27
CA SER A 278 -28.35 -5.74 -6.85
C SER A 278 -28.40 -5.89 -5.33
N ARG A 279 -29.32 -6.70 -4.84
CA ARG A 279 -29.43 -7.15 -3.46
C ARG A 279 -30.06 -8.56 -3.41
N PRO A 280 -29.32 -9.60 -3.01
CA PRO A 280 -27.92 -9.56 -2.60
C PRO A 280 -27.04 -8.97 -3.69
N PHE A 281 -25.93 -8.35 -3.24
CA PHE A 281 -25.01 -7.74 -4.18
C PHE A 281 -24.36 -8.79 -5.09
N ASP A 282 -24.18 -8.44 -6.36
CA ASP A 282 -23.63 -9.31 -7.39
C ASP A 282 -22.69 -8.53 -8.30
N PHE A 283 -21.73 -9.22 -8.91
CA PHE A 283 -20.76 -8.59 -9.81
C PHE A 283 -21.27 -8.49 -11.26
N GLU A 284 -20.81 -7.47 -11.99
CA GLU A 284 -21.05 -7.40 -13.44
C GLU A 284 -20.35 -8.55 -14.19
N THR A 285 -19.18 -8.99 -13.71
CA THR A 285 -18.36 -10.06 -14.30
C THR A 285 -17.98 -11.10 -13.24
N PRO A 286 -18.92 -11.92 -12.73
CA PRO A 286 -18.70 -12.74 -11.55
C PRO A 286 -17.71 -13.88 -11.75
N SER A 287 -17.59 -14.44 -12.95
CA SER A 287 -16.74 -15.60 -13.24
C SER A 287 -15.26 -15.26 -13.45
N LEU A 288 -14.92 -14.03 -13.78
CA LEU A 288 -13.57 -13.59 -14.15
C LEU A 288 -13.10 -12.39 -13.32
N LEU A 289 -13.59 -12.25 -12.08
CA LEU A 289 -13.34 -11.07 -11.25
C LEU A 289 -11.85 -10.72 -11.13
N GLY A 290 -11.00 -11.68 -10.77
CA GLY A 290 -9.56 -11.47 -10.62
C GLY A 290 -8.87 -11.03 -11.92
N ALA A 291 -9.17 -11.69 -13.04
CA ALA A 291 -8.64 -11.33 -14.36
C ALA A 291 -9.10 -9.94 -14.79
N HIS A 292 -10.39 -9.62 -14.57
CA HIS A 292 -10.91 -8.29 -14.87
C HIS A 292 -10.24 -7.18 -14.07
N LEU A 293 -9.99 -7.40 -12.79
CA LEU A 293 -9.29 -6.43 -11.95
C LEU A 293 -7.81 -6.30 -12.32
N ALA A 294 -7.17 -7.36 -12.81
CA ALA A 294 -5.77 -7.33 -13.23
C ALA A 294 -5.53 -6.41 -14.44
N GLU A 295 -6.54 -6.23 -15.30
CA GLU A 295 -6.47 -5.32 -16.47
C GLU A 295 -6.49 -3.83 -16.08
N TRP A 296 -6.89 -3.49 -14.85
CA TRP A 296 -7.00 -2.10 -14.44
C TRP A 296 -5.62 -1.53 -14.09
N PRO A 297 -5.37 -0.23 -14.30
CA PRO A 297 -4.19 0.43 -13.76
C PRO A 297 -4.10 0.30 -12.24
N VAL A 298 -2.87 0.12 -11.71
CA VAL A 298 -2.63 -0.17 -10.28
C VAL A 298 -3.15 0.91 -9.32
N TRP A 299 -3.21 2.15 -9.77
CA TRP A 299 -3.67 3.30 -8.98
C TRP A 299 -5.20 3.43 -8.92
N GLN A 300 -5.95 2.68 -9.74
CA GLN A 300 -7.41 2.67 -9.68
C GLN A 300 -7.92 1.82 -8.53
N ILE A 301 -8.89 2.36 -7.81
CA ILE A 301 -9.49 1.73 -6.64
C ILE A 301 -10.74 0.96 -7.07
N VAL A 302 -10.88 -0.24 -6.55
CA VAL A 302 -12.07 -1.07 -6.76
C VAL A 302 -13.17 -0.61 -5.81
N LYS A 303 -14.30 -0.17 -6.35
CA LYS A 303 -15.48 0.24 -5.57
C LYS A 303 -16.55 -0.84 -5.63
N CYS A 304 -17.21 -1.06 -4.50
CA CYS A 304 -18.38 -1.93 -4.41
C CYS A 304 -19.44 -1.29 -3.52
N LEU A 305 -20.68 -1.27 -3.98
CA LEU A 305 -21.84 -0.87 -3.17
C LEU A 305 -22.51 -2.12 -2.60
N CYS A 306 -22.70 -2.15 -1.29
CA CYS A 306 -23.43 -3.17 -0.59
C CYS A 306 -24.55 -2.56 0.26
N PHE A 307 -25.80 -2.97 -0.01
CA PHE A 307 -26.94 -2.67 0.85
C PHE A 307 -26.94 -3.67 2.00
N TYR A 308 -26.45 -3.28 3.16
CA TYR A 308 -26.24 -4.19 4.28
C TYR A 308 -26.76 -3.55 5.58
N HIS A 309 -27.72 -4.23 6.24
CA HIS A 309 -28.19 -3.85 7.56
C HIS A 309 -27.93 -5.00 8.56
N PRO A 310 -27.58 -4.74 9.83
CA PRO A 310 -27.35 -5.80 10.82
C PRO A 310 -28.56 -6.72 11.03
N ASP A 311 -29.77 -6.17 10.90
CA ASP A 311 -31.03 -6.92 11.05
C ASP A 311 -31.54 -7.58 9.76
N ASP A 312 -30.75 -7.55 8.68
CA ASP A 312 -31.07 -8.32 7.48
C ASP A 312 -31.15 -9.82 7.80
N PRO A 313 -31.97 -10.59 7.07
CA PRO A 313 -31.98 -12.05 7.18
C PRO A 313 -30.58 -12.65 7.07
N GLU A 314 -30.27 -13.62 7.90
CA GLU A 314 -28.95 -14.23 7.99
C GLU A 314 -28.45 -14.74 6.62
N GLU A 315 -29.32 -15.42 5.85
CA GLU A 315 -28.99 -15.90 4.52
C GLU A 315 -28.53 -14.79 3.57
N LEU A 316 -29.17 -13.63 3.65
CA LEU A 316 -28.81 -12.48 2.83
C LEU A 316 -27.46 -11.92 3.27
N ARG A 317 -27.22 -11.79 4.60
CA ARG A 317 -25.95 -11.31 5.15
C ARG A 317 -24.80 -12.22 4.75
N VAL A 318 -24.93 -13.52 5.00
CA VAL A 318 -23.92 -14.53 4.67
C VAL A 318 -23.58 -14.53 3.17
N ARG A 319 -24.60 -14.41 2.32
CA ARG A 319 -24.37 -14.34 0.87
C ARG A 319 -23.59 -13.10 0.47
N GLN A 320 -23.93 -11.94 1.01
CA GLN A 320 -23.24 -10.67 0.73
C GLN A 320 -21.80 -10.68 1.29
N GLU A 321 -21.62 -11.19 2.50
CA GLU A 321 -20.32 -11.33 3.16
C GLU A 321 -19.37 -12.22 2.33
N ARG A 322 -19.87 -13.32 1.80
CA ARG A 322 -19.09 -14.22 0.93
C ARG A 322 -18.60 -13.50 -0.35
N GLU A 323 -19.45 -12.72 -0.99
CA GLU A 323 -19.06 -12.01 -2.19
C GLU A 323 -18.09 -10.84 -1.87
N LEU A 324 -18.25 -10.17 -0.72
CA LEU A 324 -17.29 -9.17 -0.25
C LEU A 324 -15.92 -9.78 0.07
N LEU A 325 -15.89 -10.99 0.67
CA LEU A 325 -14.64 -11.71 0.91
C LEU A 325 -13.95 -12.08 -0.41
N ARG A 326 -14.71 -12.57 -1.41
CA ARG A 326 -14.18 -12.86 -2.76
C ARG A 326 -13.55 -11.62 -3.39
N LEU A 327 -14.23 -10.46 -3.27
CA LEU A 327 -13.71 -9.21 -3.80
C LEU A 327 -12.44 -8.77 -3.08
N ASN A 328 -12.44 -8.85 -1.75
CA ASN A 328 -11.28 -8.50 -0.93
C ASN A 328 -10.06 -9.38 -1.27
N ASP A 329 -10.25 -10.70 -1.42
CA ASP A 329 -9.18 -11.61 -1.83
C ASP A 329 -8.67 -11.28 -3.24
N ALA A 330 -9.57 -11.06 -4.21
CA ALA A 330 -9.20 -10.68 -5.56
C ALA A 330 -8.40 -9.36 -5.59
N CYS A 331 -8.85 -8.32 -4.86
CA CYS A 331 -8.14 -7.04 -4.77
C CYS A 331 -6.74 -7.20 -4.18
N ARG A 332 -6.61 -8.02 -3.12
CA ARG A 332 -5.32 -8.30 -2.49
C ARG A 332 -4.36 -9.00 -3.44
N ARG A 333 -4.81 -10.03 -4.15
CA ARG A 333 -3.97 -10.80 -5.08
C ARG A 333 -3.47 -9.98 -6.25
N VAL A 334 -4.30 -9.08 -6.79
CA VAL A 334 -3.90 -8.22 -7.91
C VAL A 334 -3.37 -6.85 -7.47
N GLY A 335 -3.20 -6.66 -6.17
CA GLY A 335 -2.61 -5.44 -5.62
C GLY A 335 -3.48 -4.18 -5.83
N ARG A 336 -4.82 -4.26 -5.84
CA ARG A 336 -5.72 -3.11 -5.99
C ARG A 336 -6.21 -2.57 -4.66
N GLY A 337 -6.36 -1.25 -4.56
CA GLY A 337 -7.08 -0.62 -3.45
C GLY A 337 -8.56 -0.96 -3.51
N MET A 338 -9.23 -1.00 -2.36
CA MET A 338 -10.66 -1.32 -2.26
C MET A 338 -11.40 -0.29 -1.42
N VAL A 339 -12.56 0.15 -1.93
CA VAL A 339 -13.52 0.95 -1.18
C VAL A 339 -14.90 0.27 -1.19
N VAL A 340 -15.46 0.05 -0.02
CA VAL A 340 -16.82 -0.47 0.11
C VAL A 340 -17.76 0.64 0.53
N GLU A 341 -18.81 0.81 -0.25
CA GLU A 341 -19.92 1.70 0.03
C GLU A 341 -21.01 0.92 0.75
N ILE A 342 -21.26 1.26 2.02
CA ILE A 342 -22.31 0.66 2.83
C ILE A 342 -23.51 1.61 2.90
N ILE A 343 -24.68 1.09 2.55
CA ILE A 343 -25.97 1.75 2.73
C ILE A 343 -26.86 0.81 3.53
N ALA A 344 -27.06 1.12 4.81
CA ALA A 344 -27.91 0.38 5.74
C ALA A 344 -29.31 1.03 5.83
N GLY A 345 -29.38 2.36 5.84
CA GLY A 345 -30.61 3.13 6.05
C GLY A 345 -31.69 2.94 4.99
N LYS A 346 -31.37 2.38 3.83
CA LYS A 346 -32.38 2.03 2.81
C LYS A 346 -33.26 0.82 3.20
N HIS A 347 -32.78 -0.02 4.09
CA HIS A 347 -33.42 -1.31 4.42
C HIS A 347 -33.66 -1.53 5.90
N GLY A 348 -33.38 -0.52 6.72
CA GLY A 348 -33.61 -0.54 8.16
C GLY A 348 -33.43 0.84 8.77
N MET A 349 -33.72 0.98 10.06
CA MET A 349 -33.52 2.23 10.78
C MET A 349 -32.05 2.42 11.16
N LEU A 350 -31.54 3.63 10.94
CA LEU A 350 -30.18 3.99 11.40
C LEU A 350 -30.23 4.45 12.86
N GLY A 351 -29.67 3.62 13.75
CA GLY A 351 -29.28 4.01 15.10
C GLY A 351 -27.82 4.46 15.18
N ASN A 352 -27.38 4.83 16.37
CA ASN A 352 -26.00 5.27 16.59
C ASN A 352 -24.96 4.17 16.35
N ASP A 353 -25.36 2.91 16.45
CA ASP A 353 -24.46 1.75 16.38
C ASP A 353 -24.65 0.93 15.10
N THR A 354 -25.67 1.22 14.29
CA THR A 354 -26.03 0.40 13.12
C THR A 354 -24.86 0.20 12.17
N VAL A 355 -24.27 1.27 11.66
CA VAL A 355 -23.16 1.19 10.70
C VAL A 355 -21.86 0.76 11.41
N ALA A 356 -21.69 1.12 12.68
CA ALA A 356 -20.57 0.64 13.50
C ALA A 356 -20.56 -0.89 13.60
N HIS A 357 -21.72 -1.52 13.84
CA HIS A 357 -21.85 -2.99 13.83
C HIS A 357 -21.51 -3.61 12.48
N VAL A 358 -21.93 -2.98 11.37
CA VAL A 358 -21.57 -3.45 10.02
C VAL A 358 -20.05 -3.41 9.82
N VAL A 359 -19.43 -2.29 10.16
CA VAL A 359 -17.97 -2.11 10.04
C VAL A 359 -17.23 -3.13 10.90
N GLY A 360 -17.65 -3.32 12.15
CA GLY A 360 -17.10 -4.32 13.06
C GLY A 360 -17.21 -5.73 12.49
N ARG A 361 -18.40 -6.09 11.98
CA ARG A 361 -18.67 -7.40 11.39
C ARG A 361 -17.75 -7.68 10.19
N LEU A 362 -17.52 -6.69 9.31
CA LEU A 362 -16.64 -6.88 8.16
C LEU A 362 -15.18 -7.04 8.59
N TYR A 363 -14.72 -6.35 9.63
CA TYR A 363 -13.41 -6.60 10.24
C TYR A 363 -13.29 -7.99 10.86
N ASP A 364 -14.34 -8.48 11.55
CA ASP A 364 -14.35 -9.84 12.13
C ASP A 364 -14.24 -10.92 11.06
N LEU A 365 -14.73 -10.67 9.86
CA LEU A 365 -14.56 -11.52 8.68
C LEU A 365 -13.17 -11.42 8.04
N GLY A 366 -12.30 -10.53 8.52
CA GLY A 366 -10.98 -10.30 7.93
C GLY A 366 -10.98 -9.40 6.69
N ILE A 367 -12.08 -8.71 6.41
CA ILE A 367 -12.17 -7.73 5.32
C ILE A 367 -11.52 -6.43 5.79
N ARG A 368 -10.39 -6.09 5.18
CA ARG A 368 -9.64 -4.86 5.48
C ARG A 368 -9.59 -3.98 4.24
N LEU A 369 -10.19 -2.81 4.36
CA LEU A 369 -10.40 -1.88 3.26
C LEU A 369 -9.38 -0.75 3.28
N ASP A 370 -9.05 -0.22 2.12
CA ASP A 370 -8.27 1.01 2.03
C ASP A 370 -9.16 2.21 2.39
N TRP A 371 -10.41 2.19 1.94
CA TRP A 371 -11.38 3.25 2.18
C TRP A 371 -12.75 2.70 2.56
N TRP A 372 -13.42 3.38 3.49
CA TRP A 372 -14.85 3.23 3.72
C TRP A 372 -15.61 4.33 2.98
N LYS A 373 -16.72 3.98 2.35
CA LYS A 373 -17.68 4.95 1.83
C LYS A 373 -19.02 4.74 2.54
N LEU A 374 -19.40 5.71 3.36
CA LEU A 374 -20.52 5.55 4.29
C LEU A 374 -21.58 6.63 4.07
N GLU A 375 -22.85 6.25 4.27
CA GLU A 375 -23.97 7.17 4.27
C GLU A 375 -23.94 8.13 5.46
N THR A 376 -24.73 9.21 5.36
CA THR A 376 -24.90 10.17 6.45
C THR A 376 -25.42 9.48 7.71
N GLN A 377 -24.86 9.80 8.86
CA GLN A 377 -25.23 9.18 10.13
C GLN A 377 -26.18 10.07 10.92
N PRO A 378 -27.05 9.49 11.79
CA PRO A 378 -28.08 10.23 12.51
C PRO A 378 -27.51 11.22 13.53
N SER A 379 -26.27 11.03 13.98
CA SER A 379 -25.67 11.87 15.02
C SER A 379 -24.15 11.89 14.97
N PRO A 380 -23.47 12.88 15.58
CA PRO A 380 -22.02 12.84 15.80
C PRO A 380 -21.55 11.62 16.59
N ARG A 381 -22.38 11.08 17.49
CA ARG A 381 -22.06 9.88 18.26
C ARG A 381 -21.95 8.65 17.35
N ALA A 382 -22.81 8.53 16.35
CA ALA A 382 -22.73 7.42 15.40
C ALA A 382 -21.39 7.44 14.62
N TRP A 383 -20.92 8.63 14.23
CA TRP A 383 -19.59 8.79 13.61
C TRP A 383 -18.47 8.39 14.56
N ALA A 384 -18.55 8.79 15.84
CA ALA A 384 -17.56 8.42 16.85
C ALA A 384 -17.50 6.89 17.04
N ASN A 385 -18.65 6.21 17.17
CA ASN A 385 -18.73 4.76 17.33
C ASN A 385 -18.09 4.03 16.12
N ILE A 386 -18.33 4.49 14.90
CA ILE A 386 -17.66 3.97 13.69
C ILE A 386 -16.15 4.21 13.78
N GLY A 387 -15.74 5.43 14.12
CA GLY A 387 -14.34 5.81 14.24
C GLY A 387 -13.59 4.97 15.27
N ASP A 388 -14.18 4.69 16.41
CA ASP A 388 -13.57 3.87 17.47
C ASP A 388 -13.32 2.44 17.03
N ILE A 389 -14.29 1.80 16.36
CA ILE A 389 -14.11 0.46 15.81
C ILE A 389 -12.97 0.44 14.78
N ILE A 390 -12.97 1.41 13.89
CA ILE A 390 -11.96 1.47 12.85
C ILE A 390 -10.57 1.69 13.46
N ARG A 391 -10.40 2.62 14.40
CA ARG A 391 -9.11 2.86 15.07
C ARG A 391 -8.60 1.62 15.81
N ALA A 392 -9.50 0.89 16.47
CA ALA A 392 -9.15 -0.33 17.19
C ALA A 392 -8.75 -1.50 16.27
N ARG A 393 -9.36 -1.61 15.09
CA ARG A 393 -9.20 -2.77 14.20
C ARG A 393 -8.24 -2.53 13.04
N ASP A 394 -8.12 -1.29 12.56
CA ASP A 394 -7.29 -0.94 11.41
C ASP A 394 -6.82 0.53 11.46
N PRO A 395 -5.79 0.83 12.27
CA PRO A 395 -5.28 2.19 12.43
C PRO A 395 -4.59 2.74 11.18
N HIS A 396 -4.25 1.89 10.20
CA HIS A 396 -3.44 2.25 9.03
C HIS A 396 -4.25 2.49 7.74
N ARG A 397 -5.59 2.40 7.76
CA ARG A 397 -6.40 2.70 6.58
C ARG A 397 -6.40 4.19 6.25
N HIS A 398 -6.82 4.52 5.02
CA HIS A 398 -6.83 5.90 4.54
C HIS A 398 -7.94 6.75 5.14
N GLY A 399 -9.15 6.22 5.33
CA GLY A 399 -10.23 6.95 5.97
C GLY A 399 -11.63 6.62 5.47
N ILE A 400 -12.55 7.54 5.76
CA ILE A 400 -13.97 7.47 5.39
C ILE A 400 -14.29 8.57 4.38
N VAL A 401 -15.00 8.21 3.32
CA VAL A 401 -15.59 9.10 2.32
C VAL A 401 -17.11 9.07 2.51
N MET A 402 -17.74 10.23 2.69
CA MET A 402 -19.19 10.32 2.83
C MET A 402 -19.90 10.26 1.48
N LEU A 403 -21.09 9.69 1.46
CA LEU A 403 -21.99 9.74 0.29
C LEU A 403 -23.19 10.66 0.55
N GLY A 404 -23.77 11.22 -0.52
CA GLY A 404 -24.83 12.21 -0.42
C GLY A 404 -26.26 11.65 -0.50
N LEU A 405 -26.48 10.43 -0.99
CA LEU A 405 -27.78 9.74 -1.15
C LEU A 405 -28.90 10.56 -1.81
N ASP A 406 -28.56 11.50 -2.69
CA ASP A 406 -29.55 12.38 -3.34
C ASP A 406 -30.28 13.32 -2.36
N ALA A 407 -29.68 13.61 -1.22
CA ALA A 407 -30.22 14.50 -0.21
C ALA A 407 -30.21 15.97 -0.71
N PRO A 408 -31.17 16.81 -0.26
CA PRO A 408 -31.13 18.25 -0.48
C PRO A 408 -29.80 18.84 0.04
N LEU A 409 -29.33 19.92 -0.59
CA LEU A 409 -28.02 20.52 -0.28
C LEU A 409 -27.90 20.92 1.20
N ASP A 410 -28.96 21.52 1.77
CA ASP A 410 -28.97 21.94 3.19
C ASP A 410 -28.86 20.78 4.15
N ASP A 411 -29.48 19.63 3.83
CA ASP A 411 -29.38 18.40 4.62
C ASP A 411 -27.97 17.84 4.54
N LEU A 412 -27.38 17.89 3.36
CA LEU A 412 -26.02 17.44 3.12
C LEU A 412 -24.99 18.29 3.89
N VAL A 413 -25.17 19.62 3.92
CA VAL A 413 -24.32 20.53 4.69
C VAL A 413 -24.39 20.23 6.18
N ARG A 414 -25.60 20.00 6.71
CA ARG A 414 -25.78 19.61 8.14
C ARG A 414 -25.11 18.28 8.44
N ALA A 415 -25.26 17.29 7.56
CA ALA A 415 -24.65 15.97 7.71
C ALA A 415 -23.12 16.04 7.66
N PHE A 416 -22.56 16.87 6.78
CA PHE A 416 -21.11 17.09 6.72
C PHE A 416 -20.58 17.77 7.99
N ALA A 417 -21.30 18.76 8.51
CA ALA A 417 -20.93 19.42 9.77
C ALA A 417 -20.88 18.42 10.97
N ALA A 418 -21.83 17.47 11.00
CA ALA A 418 -21.83 16.41 12.00
C ALA A 418 -20.64 15.46 11.84
N ALA A 419 -20.31 15.08 10.62
CA ALA A 419 -19.22 14.18 10.28
C ALA A 419 -17.83 14.82 10.44
N ALA A 420 -17.70 16.13 10.26
CA ALA A 420 -16.44 16.86 10.35
C ALA A 420 -15.75 16.75 11.73
N ARG A 421 -16.49 16.32 12.77
CA ARG A 421 -15.94 16.06 14.10
C ARG A 421 -15.17 14.75 14.19
N GLU A 422 -15.40 13.82 13.25
CA GLU A 422 -14.66 12.56 13.18
C GLU A 422 -13.44 12.71 12.22
N GLN A 423 -12.25 12.61 12.79
CA GLN A 423 -10.99 12.82 12.06
C GLN A 423 -10.76 11.80 10.92
N LEU A 424 -11.43 10.64 10.98
CA LEU A 424 -11.35 9.62 9.93
C LEU A 424 -12.16 9.97 8.69
N VAL A 425 -13.11 10.89 8.80
CA VAL A 425 -13.84 11.40 7.65
C VAL A 425 -12.92 12.34 6.87
N ARG A 426 -12.45 11.86 5.74
CA ARG A 426 -11.45 12.53 4.88
C ARG A 426 -12.08 13.26 3.69
N GLY A 427 -13.40 13.19 3.55
CA GLY A 427 -14.08 13.87 2.46
C GLY A 427 -15.39 13.23 2.03
N PHE A 428 -15.77 13.47 0.80
CA PHE A 428 -17.07 13.04 0.28
C PHE A 428 -17.01 12.65 -1.20
N ALA A 429 -17.98 11.82 -1.61
CA ALA A 429 -18.22 11.48 -3.00
C ALA A 429 -19.70 11.68 -3.29
N VAL A 430 -20.05 12.82 -3.92
CA VAL A 430 -21.41 13.24 -4.17
C VAL A 430 -21.65 13.39 -5.68
N GLY A 431 -22.80 13.01 -6.15
CA GLY A 431 -23.15 13.06 -7.57
C GLY A 431 -24.47 13.75 -7.81
N ARG A 432 -25.59 13.04 -7.63
CA ARG A 432 -26.94 13.50 -7.98
C ARG A 432 -27.33 14.84 -7.35
N THR A 433 -26.99 15.06 -6.11
CA THR A 433 -27.22 16.33 -5.41
C THR A 433 -26.58 17.53 -6.15
N ILE A 434 -25.44 17.32 -6.83
CA ILE A 434 -24.73 18.38 -7.56
C ILE A 434 -25.26 18.53 -8.98
N PHE A 435 -25.71 17.42 -9.61
CA PHE A 435 -26.06 17.41 -11.04
C PHE A 435 -27.56 17.43 -11.32
N ALA A 436 -28.42 17.21 -10.32
CA ALA A 436 -29.85 17.09 -10.56
C ALA A 436 -30.47 18.37 -11.20
N GLU A 437 -30.12 19.52 -10.65
CA GLU A 437 -30.62 20.82 -11.18
C GLU A 437 -29.97 21.21 -12.52
N PRO A 438 -28.60 21.19 -12.67
CA PRO A 438 -27.98 21.52 -13.95
C PRO A 438 -28.33 20.55 -15.07
N ALA A 439 -28.76 19.34 -14.76
CA ALA A 439 -29.17 18.36 -15.75
C ALA A 439 -30.63 18.54 -16.20
N GLN A 440 -31.43 19.32 -15.47
CA GLN A 440 -32.82 19.66 -15.81
C GLN A 440 -32.95 21.00 -16.57
N ALA A 441 -31.93 21.85 -16.50
CA ALA A 441 -31.83 23.11 -17.25
C ALA A 441 -31.21 22.88 -18.66
#